data_92349c0d612b8a7a83b96f2abf53fc61
#
_entry.id   92349c0d612b8a7a83b96f2abf53fc61
#
_cell.length_a   1.000
_cell.length_b   1.000
_cell.length_c   1.000
_cell.angle_alpha   90.00
_cell.angle_beta   90.00
_cell.angle_gamma   90.00
#
_symmetry.space_group_name_H-M   'P 1'
#
loop_
_entity.id
_entity.type
_entity.pdbx_description
1 polymer ?
#
loop_
_entity_poly.entity_id
_entity_poly.type
_entity_poly.pdbx_seq_one_letter_code
_entity_poly.pdbx_strand_id
1 'polypeptide(L)'
;MLFLYACSRETEGPEKPVPDLLTIPPGFPEMPFPKDNELTVQRWQLGKKLFYDPVLSVDGTLSCASCHQASLAFADDKAFSPGVMSRPGVRNAPSLANVGYHPYYLREGSVPTLEMQVLVPIQEQNEFAHDILTIAKVLKEDSV
;
A
#
# COMPACT_ATOMS: atom_id res chain seq x y z
N MET A 1 30.57 21.17 -35.21
CA MET A 1 29.64 20.04 -35.44
C MET A 1 28.98 19.74 -34.10
N LEU A 2 27.80 20.33 -33.86
CA LEU A 2 27.08 20.25 -32.59
C LEU A 2 26.08 19.10 -32.70
N PHE A 3 26.27 18.03 -31.92
CA PHE A 3 25.27 16.94 -31.78
C PHE A 3 24.23 17.35 -30.74
N LEU A 4 23.03 17.69 -31.20
CA LEU A 4 21.84 17.81 -30.35
C LEU A 4 21.33 16.41 -30.02
N TYR A 5 21.57 15.96 -28.79
CA TYR A 5 20.85 14.81 -28.23
C TYR A 5 19.42 15.23 -27.94
N ALA A 6 18.50 14.85 -28.81
CA ALA A 6 17.08 14.91 -28.53
C ALA A 6 16.74 13.79 -27.54
N CYS A 7 16.39 14.16 -26.30
CA CYS A 7 15.69 13.26 -25.38
C CYS A 7 14.35 12.92 -26.03
N SER A 8 14.24 11.73 -26.64
CA SER A 8 12.95 11.16 -26.97
C SER A 8 12.23 10.84 -25.67
N ARG A 9 11.16 11.59 -25.35
CA ARG A 9 10.13 11.13 -24.42
C ARG A 9 9.59 9.83 -24.99
N GLU A 10 9.84 8.71 -24.30
CA GLU A 10 9.08 7.49 -24.55
C GLU A 10 7.62 7.87 -24.38
N THR A 11 6.87 7.84 -25.45
CA THR A 11 5.40 7.91 -25.41
C THR A 11 4.95 6.60 -24.77
N GLU A 12 4.52 6.65 -23.51
CA GLU A 12 3.82 5.52 -22.89
C GLU A 12 2.75 5.04 -23.86
N GLY A 13 2.83 3.76 -24.21
CA GLY A 13 1.82 3.13 -25.07
C GLY A 13 0.44 3.23 -24.41
N PRO A 14 -0.65 2.98 -25.14
CA PRO A 14 -2.00 3.10 -24.61
C PRO A 14 -2.11 2.31 -23.30
N GLU A 15 -2.51 3.01 -22.24
CA GLU A 15 -2.70 2.44 -20.91
C GLU A 15 -3.61 1.23 -20.97
N LYS A 16 -3.15 0.08 -20.43
CA LYS A 16 -3.97 -1.13 -20.41
C LYS A 16 -5.26 -0.87 -19.66
N PRO A 17 -6.41 -1.34 -20.17
CA PRO A 17 -7.69 -1.14 -19.48
C PRO A 17 -7.66 -1.73 -18.08
N VAL A 18 -8.14 -0.97 -17.11
CA VAL A 18 -8.29 -1.35 -15.69
C VAL A 18 -8.98 -2.71 -15.46
N PRO A 19 -9.88 -3.21 -16.31
CA PRO A 19 -10.49 -4.55 -16.18
C PRO A 19 -9.52 -5.72 -16.00
N ASP A 20 -8.29 -5.61 -16.50
CA ASP A 20 -7.29 -6.68 -16.37
C ASP A 20 -6.64 -6.76 -14.97
N LEU A 21 -6.82 -5.73 -14.14
CA LEU A 21 -6.22 -5.65 -12.80
C LEU A 21 -7.14 -6.17 -11.70
N LEU A 22 -8.46 -6.15 -11.93
CA LEU A 22 -9.46 -6.47 -10.94
C LEU A 22 -10.53 -7.39 -11.54
N THR A 23 -10.60 -8.60 -11.02
CA THR A 23 -11.71 -9.52 -11.32
C THR A 23 -12.69 -9.49 -10.17
N ILE A 24 -13.88 -8.94 -10.40
CA ILE A 24 -14.94 -8.93 -9.38
C ILE A 24 -15.56 -10.33 -9.32
N PRO A 25 -15.57 -11.00 -8.14
CA PRO A 25 -16.18 -12.31 -8.02
C PRO A 25 -17.69 -12.28 -8.32
N PRO A 26 -18.26 -13.34 -8.87
CA PRO A 26 -19.70 -13.43 -9.10
C PRO A 26 -20.50 -13.17 -7.80
N GLY A 27 -21.47 -12.27 -7.86
CA GLY A 27 -22.31 -11.91 -6.72
C GLY A 27 -21.76 -10.79 -5.82
N PHE A 28 -20.54 -10.30 -6.09
CA PHE A 28 -20.04 -9.09 -5.44
C PHE A 28 -20.48 -7.83 -6.19
N PRO A 29 -20.72 -6.72 -5.49
CA PRO A 29 -20.94 -5.42 -6.13
C PRO A 29 -19.67 -4.92 -6.81
N GLU A 30 -19.79 -3.89 -7.64
CA GLU A 30 -18.61 -3.18 -8.15
C GLU A 30 -17.78 -2.60 -7.01
N MET A 31 -16.43 -2.66 -7.15
CA MET A 31 -15.51 -2.10 -6.17
C MET A 31 -15.66 -0.57 -6.12
N PRO A 32 -15.92 0.01 -4.94
CA PRO A 32 -15.97 1.46 -4.81
C PRO A 32 -14.57 2.07 -4.87
N PHE A 33 -14.27 2.82 -5.92
CA PHE A 33 -13.04 3.62 -6.04
C PHE A 33 -13.34 5.09 -5.78
N PRO A 34 -12.49 5.80 -4.99
CA PRO A 34 -12.57 7.24 -4.86
C PRO A 34 -12.36 7.93 -6.22
N LYS A 35 -13.11 8.99 -6.49
CA LYS A 35 -13.02 9.73 -7.76
C LYS A 35 -11.67 10.41 -7.99
N ASP A 36 -10.98 10.73 -6.91
CA ASP A 36 -9.65 11.36 -6.89
C ASP A 36 -8.50 10.35 -6.78
N ASN A 37 -8.82 9.05 -6.67
CA ASN A 37 -7.85 7.97 -6.59
C ASN A 37 -8.27 6.77 -7.44
N GLU A 38 -8.48 7.00 -8.74
CA GLU A 38 -8.85 5.93 -9.68
C GLU A 38 -7.77 4.86 -9.78
N LEU A 39 -8.19 3.61 -9.96
CA LEU A 39 -7.28 2.49 -10.18
C LEU A 39 -6.63 2.60 -11.56
N THR A 40 -5.31 2.75 -11.59
CA THR A 40 -4.49 2.67 -12.81
C THR A 40 -3.43 1.60 -12.67
N VAL A 41 -2.87 1.15 -13.79
CA VAL A 41 -1.76 0.17 -13.80
C VAL A 41 -0.58 0.68 -12.98
N GLN A 42 -0.21 1.95 -13.17
CA GLN A 42 0.92 2.58 -12.49
C GLN A 42 0.69 2.67 -10.98
N ARG A 43 -0.49 3.11 -10.54
CA ARG A 43 -0.85 3.16 -9.11
C ARG A 43 -0.86 1.77 -8.48
N TRP A 44 -1.38 0.77 -9.20
CA TRP A 44 -1.37 -0.61 -8.74
C TRP A 44 0.05 -1.16 -8.60
N GLN A 45 0.92 -0.93 -9.59
CA GLN A 45 2.32 -1.35 -9.55
C GLN A 45 3.08 -0.68 -8.41
N LEU A 46 2.91 0.64 -8.23
CA LEU A 46 3.50 1.38 -7.13
C LEU A 46 3.01 0.86 -5.77
N GLY A 47 1.70 0.70 -5.61
CA GLY A 47 1.13 0.16 -4.37
C GLY A 47 1.64 -1.24 -4.05
N LYS A 48 1.75 -2.11 -5.08
CA LYS A 48 2.34 -3.44 -4.93
C LYS A 48 3.81 -3.36 -4.51
N LYS A 49 4.62 -2.49 -5.14
CA LYS A 49 6.02 -2.29 -4.76
C LYS A 49 6.11 -1.86 -3.30
N LEU A 50 5.39 -0.80 -2.91
CA LEU A 50 5.40 -0.25 -1.55
C LEU A 50 4.91 -1.26 -0.49
N PHE A 51 3.99 -2.16 -0.85
CA PHE A 51 3.51 -3.20 0.06
C PHE A 51 4.62 -4.17 0.52
N TYR A 52 5.61 -4.41 -0.34
CA TYR A 52 6.76 -5.28 -0.06
C TYR A 52 8.03 -4.51 0.32
N ASP A 53 8.05 -3.19 0.18
CA ASP A 53 9.21 -2.35 0.41
C ASP A 53 9.28 -1.92 1.89
N PRO A 54 10.41 -2.14 2.58
CA PRO A 54 10.59 -1.71 3.95
C PRO A 54 10.80 -0.19 4.12
N VAL A 55 10.88 0.59 3.04
CA VAL A 55 11.06 2.05 3.06
C VAL A 55 10.00 2.78 3.88
N LEU A 56 8.83 2.17 4.07
CA LEU A 56 7.73 2.74 4.86
C LEU A 56 7.94 2.62 6.38
N SER A 57 8.92 1.85 6.85
CA SER A 57 9.24 1.75 8.28
C SER A 57 10.47 2.60 8.63
N VAL A 58 10.48 3.19 9.82
CA VAL A 58 11.51 4.16 10.23
C VAL A 58 12.92 3.60 10.25
N ASP A 59 13.07 2.30 10.48
CA ASP A 59 14.36 1.59 10.53
C ASP A 59 14.61 0.70 9.30
N GLY A 60 13.72 0.69 8.33
CA GLY A 60 13.84 -0.12 7.12
C GLY A 60 13.76 -1.64 7.36
N THR A 61 13.17 -2.09 8.47
CA THR A 61 13.12 -3.53 8.82
C THR A 61 11.79 -4.21 8.51
N LEU A 62 10.70 -3.45 8.40
CA LEU A 62 9.36 -3.98 8.19
C LEU A 62 8.71 -3.42 6.92
N SER A 63 7.97 -4.27 6.24
CA SER A 63 7.04 -3.89 5.17
C SER A 63 5.62 -4.32 5.53
N CYS A 64 4.61 -3.91 4.77
CA CYS A 64 3.23 -4.38 4.97
C CYS A 64 3.17 -5.93 4.88
N ALA A 65 3.94 -6.52 3.96
CA ALA A 65 4.01 -7.97 3.77
C ALA A 65 4.64 -8.71 4.97
N SER A 66 5.34 -8.02 5.89
CA SER A 66 5.90 -8.64 7.10
C SER A 66 4.80 -9.15 8.04
N CYS A 67 3.65 -8.45 8.07
CA CYS A 67 2.49 -8.79 8.89
C CYS A 67 1.31 -9.29 8.04
N HIS A 68 1.17 -8.85 6.81
CA HIS A 68 0.11 -9.28 5.89
C HIS A 68 0.66 -10.30 4.89
N GLN A 69 0.79 -11.56 5.32
CA GLN A 69 1.41 -12.63 4.54
C GLN A 69 0.42 -13.26 3.57
N ALA A 70 0.77 -13.32 2.28
CA ALA A 70 -0.09 -13.89 1.23
C ALA A 70 -0.50 -15.36 1.51
N SER A 71 0.39 -16.15 2.09
CA SER A 71 0.13 -17.55 2.47
C SER A 71 -0.91 -17.72 3.59
N LEU A 72 -1.20 -16.65 4.34
CA LEU A 72 -2.16 -16.58 5.43
C LEU A 72 -3.36 -15.66 5.11
N ALA A 73 -3.76 -15.60 3.83
CA ALA A 73 -4.78 -14.69 3.34
C ALA A 73 -4.52 -13.21 3.72
N PHE A 74 -3.25 -12.81 3.66
CA PHE A 74 -2.78 -11.49 4.07
C PHE A 74 -3.06 -11.13 5.53
N ALA A 75 -3.04 -12.13 6.41
CA ALA A 75 -2.99 -11.98 7.88
C ALA A 75 -1.60 -12.42 8.39
N ASP A 76 -1.41 -12.46 9.70
CA ASP A 76 -0.34 -13.20 10.35
C ASP A 76 -0.89 -14.30 11.29
N ASP A 77 0.00 -15.12 11.85
CA ASP A 77 -0.33 -16.20 12.78
C ASP A 77 -0.06 -15.83 14.24
N LYS A 78 0.07 -14.53 14.55
CA LYS A 78 0.48 -14.01 15.84
C LYS A 78 -0.67 -13.32 16.56
N ALA A 79 -0.70 -13.44 17.89
CA ALA A 79 -1.65 -12.65 18.70
C ALA A 79 -1.32 -11.16 18.69
N PHE A 80 -0.02 -10.83 18.57
CA PHE A 80 0.51 -9.48 18.47
C PHE A 80 1.56 -9.45 17.36
N SER A 81 1.33 -8.67 16.33
CA SER A 81 2.30 -8.47 15.26
C SER A 81 3.52 -7.72 15.77
N PRO A 82 4.74 -8.04 15.32
CA PRO A 82 5.94 -7.29 15.73
C PRO A 82 5.97 -5.93 15.04
N GLY A 83 6.42 -4.92 15.77
CA GLY A 83 6.73 -3.59 15.24
C GLY A 83 8.23 -3.36 15.07
N VAL A 84 8.60 -2.20 14.55
CA VAL A 84 9.99 -1.75 14.41
C VAL A 84 10.72 -1.73 15.75
N MET A 85 12.06 -1.83 15.72
CA MET A 85 12.91 -1.83 16.93
C MET A 85 12.49 -2.90 17.95
N SER A 86 11.96 -4.04 17.48
CA SER A 86 11.46 -5.15 18.32
C SER A 86 10.34 -4.75 19.29
N ARG A 87 9.63 -3.66 19.03
CA ARG A 87 8.46 -3.28 19.84
C ARG A 87 7.32 -4.28 19.60
N PRO A 88 6.61 -4.70 20.64
CA PRO A 88 5.42 -5.53 20.44
C PRO A 88 4.28 -4.66 19.91
N GLY A 89 3.61 -5.13 18.87
CA GLY A 89 2.32 -4.59 18.49
C GLY A 89 1.26 -4.81 19.56
N VAL A 90 0.14 -4.15 19.44
CA VAL A 90 -0.98 -4.25 20.39
C VAL A 90 -2.08 -5.22 19.92
N ARG A 91 -2.00 -5.65 18.67
CA ARG A 91 -2.99 -6.52 18.01
C ARG A 91 -2.33 -7.39 16.95
N ASN A 92 -3.06 -8.41 16.48
CA ASN A 92 -2.72 -9.18 15.29
C ASN A 92 -3.05 -8.40 14.01
N ALA A 93 -2.35 -8.72 12.92
CA ALA A 93 -2.69 -8.25 11.58
C ALA A 93 -3.95 -8.99 11.07
N PRO A 94 -5.06 -8.30 10.78
CA PRO A 94 -6.25 -8.91 10.20
C PRO A 94 -6.00 -9.28 8.74
N SER A 95 -6.78 -10.22 8.21
CA SER A 95 -6.77 -10.53 6.78
C SER A 95 -7.16 -9.33 5.94
N LEU A 96 -6.49 -9.14 4.80
CA LEU A 96 -6.88 -8.14 3.80
C LEU A 96 -7.80 -8.71 2.71
N ALA A 97 -8.25 -9.96 2.82
CA ALA A 97 -9.17 -10.55 1.87
C ALA A 97 -10.46 -9.72 1.79
N ASN A 98 -10.81 -9.28 0.58
CA ASN A 98 -11.99 -8.44 0.32
C ASN A 98 -12.06 -7.12 1.12
N VAL A 99 -10.94 -6.64 1.63
CA VAL A 99 -10.89 -5.46 2.51
C VAL A 99 -11.46 -4.19 1.85
N GLY A 100 -11.38 -4.05 0.53
CA GLY A 100 -11.95 -2.92 -0.20
C GLY A 100 -13.48 -2.78 -0.12
N TYR A 101 -14.20 -3.84 0.30
CA TYR A 101 -15.65 -3.82 0.49
C TYR A 101 -16.08 -3.51 1.94
N HIS A 102 -15.14 -3.30 2.85
CA HIS A 102 -15.48 -2.96 4.23
C HIS A 102 -16.04 -1.54 4.30
N PRO A 103 -17.11 -1.31 5.07
CA PRO A 103 -17.75 0.00 5.19
C PRO A 103 -16.93 0.98 6.05
N TYR A 104 -15.99 0.47 6.84
CA TYR A 104 -15.07 1.22 7.71
C TYR A 104 -13.89 0.33 8.11
N TYR A 105 -12.83 0.95 8.60
CA TYR A 105 -11.54 0.31 8.91
C TYR A 105 -11.17 0.50 10.38
N LEU A 106 -10.16 -0.25 10.82
CA LEU A 106 -9.87 -0.57 12.21
C LEU A 106 -11.02 -1.30 12.91
N ARG A 107 -10.70 -1.99 13.98
CA ARG A 107 -11.72 -2.75 14.74
C ARG A 107 -12.80 -1.85 15.32
N GLU A 108 -12.44 -0.63 15.67
CA GLU A 108 -13.31 0.39 16.24
C GLU A 108 -14.14 1.15 15.18
N GLY A 109 -13.89 0.93 13.89
CA GLY A 109 -14.58 1.64 12.82
C GLY A 109 -14.24 3.14 12.74
N SER A 110 -13.07 3.54 13.27
CA SER A 110 -12.70 4.95 13.37
C SER A 110 -12.13 5.54 12.08
N VAL A 111 -11.85 4.70 11.06
CA VAL A 111 -11.28 5.12 9.79
C VAL A 111 -12.26 4.83 8.66
N PRO A 112 -12.72 5.84 7.90
CA PRO A 112 -13.79 5.69 6.92
C PRO A 112 -13.33 5.17 5.55
N THR A 113 -12.05 5.30 5.19
CA THR A 113 -11.54 4.90 3.87
C THR A 113 -10.27 4.07 3.96
N LEU A 114 -10.01 3.22 2.96
CA LEU A 114 -8.82 2.39 2.90
C LEU A 114 -7.54 3.23 2.71
N GLU A 115 -7.63 4.35 1.99
CA GLU A 115 -6.53 5.31 1.84
C GLU A 115 -6.10 5.92 3.17
N MET A 116 -7.06 6.24 4.03
CA MET A 116 -6.77 6.73 5.38
C MET A 116 -6.25 5.61 6.28
N GLN A 117 -6.73 4.37 6.09
CA GLN A 117 -6.27 3.22 6.85
C GLN A 117 -4.78 2.98 6.71
N VAL A 118 -4.24 3.09 5.49
CA VAL A 118 -2.81 2.89 5.23
C VAL A 118 -1.91 3.83 6.04
N LEU A 119 -2.39 5.03 6.36
CA LEU A 119 -1.63 6.03 7.12
C LEU A 119 -1.52 5.68 8.61
N VAL A 120 -2.39 4.83 9.13
CA VAL A 120 -2.40 4.48 10.55
C VAL A 120 -1.18 3.64 10.94
N PRO A 121 -0.92 2.45 10.34
CA PRO A 121 0.24 1.63 10.68
C PRO A 121 1.57 2.33 10.39
N ILE A 122 1.63 3.21 9.40
CA ILE A 122 2.84 3.98 9.09
C ILE A 122 3.24 4.88 10.27
N GLN A 123 2.27 5.54 10.91
CA GLN A 123 2.51 6.49 12.01
C GLN A 123 2.50 5.83 13.39
N GLU A 124 1.93 4.62 13.52
CA GLU A 124 1.82 3.94 14.81
C GLU A 124 3.19 3.55 15.36
N GLN A 125 3.49 4.01 16.59
CA GLN A 125 4.80 3.84 17.23
C GLN A 125 5.19 2.38 17.46
N ASN A 126 4.22 1.50 17.63
CA ASN A 126 4.42 0.06 17.80
C ASN A 126 4.30 -0.73 16.49
N GLU A 127 4.24 -0.05 15.34
CA GLU A 127 4.23 -0.64 14.02
C GLU A 127 5.40 -0.07 13.19
N PHE A 128 5.19 0.87 12.27
CA PHE A 128 6.26 1.41 11.42
C PHE A 128 6.95 2.65 12.02
N ALA A 129 6.29 3.38 12.90
CA ALA A 129 6.80 4.55 13.62
C ALA A 129 7.43 5.63 12.72
N HIS A 130 6.93 5.80 11.50
CA HIS A 130 7.52 6.70 10.51
C HIS A 130 6.67 7.95 10.28
N ASP A 131 7.34 9.04 9.91
CA ASP A 131 6.71 10.31 9.54
C ASP A 131 6.35 10.32 8.06
N ILE A 132 5.09 10.61 7.74
CA ILE A 132 4.57 10.58 6.37
C ILE A 132 5.22 11.62 5.47
N LEU A 133 5.56 12.81 5.98
CA LEU A 133 6.19 13.86 5.17
C LEU A 133 7.61 13.47 4.81
N THR A 134 8.31 12.80 5.72
CA THR A 134 9.64 12.24 5.49
C THR A 134 9.59 11.15 4.42
N ILE A 135 8.64 10.21 4.51
CA ILE A 135 8.43 9.19 3.48
C ILE A 135 8.14 9.83 2.11
N ALA A 136 7.23 10.80 2.07
CA ALA A 136 6.88 11.47 0.82
C ALA A 136 8.09 12.18 0.16
N LYS A 137 9.03 12.69 0.97
CA LYS A 137 10.28 13.26 0.47
C LYS A 137 11.21 12.19 -0.09
N VAL A 138 11.43 11.11 0.65
CA VAL A 138 12.26 9.98 0.22
C VAL A 138 11.74 9.39 -1.10
N LEU A 139 10.44 9.13 -1.21
CA LEU A 139 9.83 8.57 -2.42
C LEU A 139 9.88 9.51 -3.63
N LYS A 140 9.98 10.83 -3.42
CA LYS A 140 10.17 11.80 -4.52
C LYS A 140 11.61 11.87 -5.01
N GLU A 141 12.58 11.61 -4.14
CA GLU A 141 14.00 11.64 -4.44
C GLU A 141 14.47 10.30 -5.05
N ASP A 142 13.79 9.20 -4.71
CA ASP A 142 13.99 7.90 -5.32
C ASP A 142 13.32 7.91 -6.70
N SER A 143 14.12 7.98 -7.75
CA SER A 143 13.64 7.91 -9.14
C SER A 143 13.14 6.50 -9.44
N VAL A 144 11.90 6.26 -9.10
CA VAL A 144 11.17 5.01 -9.35
C VAL A 144 10.63 5.00 -10.78
#